data_8a5bf8cbc645457bf5152ae2c073369d
#
_entry.id   8a5bf8cbc645457bf5152ae2c073369d
#
_cell.length_a   1.000
_cell.length_b   1.000
_cell.length_c   1.000
_cell.angle_alpha   90.00
_cell.angle_beta   90.00
_cell.angle_gamma   90.00
#
_symmetry.space_group_name_H-M   'P 1'
#
loop_
_entity.id
_entity.type
_entity.pdbx_description
1 polymer ?
#
loop_
_entity_poly.entity_id
_entity_poly.type
_entity_poly.pdbx_seq_one_letter_code
_entity_poly.pdbx_strand_id
1 'polypeptide(L)'
;MVIRLNTALGTGLLAAAALTLGCSERHTPLVGVRADVSTSSASQATSYSGRATVLQATVLGLPPVVLADAGSLPPSGGSQEASLLNASVPGVLTAEVLHASTVGQGNASRSEASVAELSLTVAGNTIAAGLLQARAAAVCRDGGATASGTSDITALSVNGQTIEISGTPNQTVPLPVGKVIINEQKSTGAGDITVNALHVIVPGVADVIVSSAHADITCQPAPAPPPPGCTGADFATGGGWITGTPSGARANFGVAGGLKQGLLWGHLTYIDHGPSGPRVKGTGVTAYKVVNATTRHIEGTAQVNDQDGFTYQVEVADNGEPGRNDTFTLSLSNGYSASGTLGGGNIQLHLSCQ
;
A
#
# COMPACT_ATOMS: atom_id res chain seq x y z
N MET A 1 46.84 -40.93 1.96
CA MET A 1 48.11 -40.21 2.06
C MET A 1 47.83 -38.96 2.94
N VAL A 2 48.29 -39.08 4.17
CA VAL A 2 48.09 -38.15 5.26
C VAL A 2 49.27 -37.21 5.28
N ILE A 3 49.06 -35.89 5.36
CA ILE A 3 50.08 -34.95 5.86
C ILE A 3 49.39 -33.93 6.80
N ARG A 4 50.02 -33.88 7.99
CA ARG A 4 49.65 -33.09 9.20
C ARG A 4 50.18 -31.68 9.14
N LEU A 5 49.46 -30.80 9.84
CA LEU A 5 49.86 -29.78 10.85
C LEU A 5 51.22 -29.08 10.74
N ASN A 6 51.21 -27.77 10.98
CA ASN A 6 51.96 -27.16 12.09
C ASN A 6 51.41 -25.76 12.46
N THR A 7 51.26 -25.61 13.75
CA THR A 7 50.99 -24.43 14.57
C THR A 7 52.24 -23.55 14.75
N ALA A 8 52.05 -22.23 14.85
CA ALA A 8 52.95 -21.35 15.59
C ALA A 8 52.19 -20.21 16.29
N LEU A 9 52.25 -20.22 17.61
CA LEU A 9 51.91 -19.12 18.53
C LEU A 9 52.98 -18.00 18.39
N GLY A 10 52.51 -16.76 18.49
CA GLY A 10 53.35 -15.59 18.67
C GLY A 10 52.63 -14.57 19.56
N THR A 11 52.95 -14.61 20.84
CA THR A 11 52.61 -13.60 21.85
C THR A 11 53.50 -12.38 21.71
N GLY A 12 52.89 -11.19 21.61
CA GLY A 12 53.57 -9.91 21.64
C GLY A 12 52.78 -8.90 22.47
N LEU A 13 53.14 -8.75 23.73
CA LEU A 13 52.73 -7.66 24.63
C LEU A 13 53.49 -6.37 24.25
N LEU A 14 52.76 -5.30 23.99
CA LEU A 14 53.34 -3.94 24.00
C LEU A 14 52.38 -3.00 24.70
N ALA A 15 52.83 -2.55 25.86
CA ALA A 15 52.27 -1.45 26.63
C ALA A 15 52.51 -0.13 25.89
N ALA A 16 51.53 0.70 25.76
CA ALA A 16 51.70 2.11 25.39
C ALA A 16 50.90 3.02 26.31
N ALA A 17 51.61 3.98 26.85
CA ALA A 17 51.21 4.94 27.85
C ALA A 17 50.11 5.89 27.40
N ALA A 18 49.19 6.20 28.29
CA ALA A 18 48.18 7.24 28.16
C ALA A 18 48.83 8.62 28.38
N LEU A 19 48.78 9.47 27.36
CA LEU A 19 48.96 10.91 27.45
C LEU A 19 47.57 11.58 27.38
N THR A 20 47.10 12.06 28.53
CA THR A 20 45.93 12.93 28.63
C THR A 20 46.33 14.35 28.26
N LEU A 21 45.96 14.78 27.06
CA LEU A 21 45.91 16.19 26.70
C LEU A 21 44.42 16.64 26.77
N GLY A 22 44.13 17.39 27.82
CA GLY A 22 42.84 18.07 27.97
C GLY A 22 42.75 19.23 26.99
N CYS A 23 41.87 19.10 26.00
CA CYS A 23 41.33 20.21 25.23
C CYS A 23 39.94 20.53 25.77
N SER A 24 39.82 21.65 26.44
CA SER A 24 38.56 22.28 26.82
C SER A 24 37.98 22.90 25.56
N GLU A 25 37.11 22.17 24.83
CA GLU A 25 36.29 22.75 23.79
C GLU A 25 35.07 23.43 24.40
N ARG A 26 35.02 24.75 24.26
CA ARG A 26 33.80 25.52 24.50
C ARG A 26 32.77 25.10 23.48
N HIS A 27 31.74 24.36 23.92
CA HIS A 27 30.55 24.14 23.15
C HIS A 27 29.81 25.46 22.96
N THR A 28 29.97 26.08 21.80
CA THR A 28 28.98 27.03 21.30
C THR A 28 27.73 26.22 20.96
N PRO A 29 26.53 26.59 21.46
CA PRO A 29 25.31 25.90 21.04
C PRO A 29 25.11 26.14 19.54
N LEU A 30 25.17 25.08 18.77
CA LEU A 30 24.70 25.08 17.40
C LEU A 30 23.22 25.45 17.43
N VAL A 31 22.92 26.66 16.94
CA VAL A 31 21.56 27.03 16.62
C VAL A 31 21.09 26.01 15.58
N GLY A 32 20.28 25.06 16.04
CA GLY A 32 19.70 24.04 15.18
C GLY A 32 18.86 24.73 14.14
N VAL A 33 19.32 24.65 12.89
CA VAL A 33 18.45 24.84 11.74
C VAL A 33 17.34 23.78 11.90
N ARG A 34 16.15 24.21 12.31
CA ARG A 34 14.95 23.38 12.20
C ARG A 34 14.79 23.13 10.71
N ALA A 35 15.17 21.95 10.27
CA ALA A 35 14.61 21.41 9.06
C ALA A 35 13.12 21.24 9.37
N ASP A 36 12.27 22.05 8.75
CA ASP A 36 10.84 21.79 8.66
C ASP A 36 10.71 20.48 7.88
N VAL A 37 10.73 19.38 8.63
CA VAL A 37 10.28 18.11 8.10
C VAL A 37 8.77 18.27 7.96
N SER A 38 8.34 18.70 6.79
CA SER A 38 6.95 18.57 6.37
C SER A 38 6.64 17.09 6.38
N THR A 39 6.13 16.60 7.50
CA THR A 39 5.56 15.24 7.57
C THR A 39 4.27 15.28 6.77
N SER A 40 4.36 14.97 5.49
CA SER A 40 3.18 14.71 4.68
C SER A 40 2.42 13.57 5.36
N SER A 41 1.22 13.87 5.84
CA SER A 41 0.30 12.84 6.34
C SER A 41 0.08 11.87 5.20
N ALA A 42 0.47 10.60 5.40
CA ALA A 42 0.27 9.57 4.40
C ALA A 42 -1.24 9.41 4.20
N SER A 43 -1.74 9.83 3.04
CA SER A 43 -3.12 9.58 2.65
C SER A 43 -3.34 8.09 2.55
N GLN A 44 -4.44 7.60 3.14
CA GLN A 44 -4.78 6.19 3.05
C GLN A 44 -5.63 5.91 1.81
N ALA A 45 -5.50 4.72 1.26
CA ALA A 45 -6.37 4.24 0.23
C ALA A 45 -7.76 3.91 0.81
N THR A 46 -8.82 4.33 0.12
CA THR A 46 -10.20 3.93 0.43
C THR A 46 -10.64 2.75 -0.41
N SER A 47 -10.11 2.62 -1.61
CA SER A 47 -10.32 1.45 -2.45
C SER A 47 -9.15 1.24 -3.40
N TYR A 48 -8.98 -0.01 -3.77
CA TYR A 48 -7.97 -0.46 -4.72
C TYR A 48 -8.65 -1.01 -5.96
N SER A 49 -8.01 -0.85 -7.11
CA SER A 49 -8.29 -1.63 -8.30
C SER A 49 -6.96 -1.97 -8.97
N GLY A 50 -6.91 -3.12 -9.60
CA GLY A 50 -5.70 -3.59 -10.27
C GLY A 50 -5.97 -4.88 -11.01
N ARG A 51 -5.18 -5.14 -12.03
CA ARG A 51 -5.14 -6.39 -12.76
C ARG A 51 -3.82 -6.52 -13.50
N ALA A 52 -3.31 -7.72 -13.56
CA ALA A 52 -2.16 -8.05 -14.39
C ALA A 52 -2.50 -9.24 -15.27
N THR A 53 -2.16 -9.16 -16.55
CA THR A 53 -2.39 -10.24 -17.53
C THR A 53 -1.20 -10.30 -18.48
N VAL A 54 -0.62 -11.49 -18.66
CA VAL A 54 0.56 -11.62 -19.51
C VAL A 54 0.19 -11.61 -20.99
N LEU A 55 -0.90 -12.28 -21.39
CA LEU A 55 -1.33 -12.26 -22.78
C LEU A 55 -2.85 -12.11 -22.88
N GLN A 56 -3.26 -11.19 -23.74
CA GLN A 56 -4.62 -11.08 -24.25
C GLN A 56 -4.54 -11.00 -25.78
N ALA A 57 -5.19 -11.92 -26.47
CA ALA A 57 -5.17 -11.95 -27.93
C ALA A 57 -6.56 -12.21 -28.48
N THR A 58 -6.96 -11.37 -29.42
CA THR A 58 -8.11 -11.56 -30.29
C THR A 58 -7.60 -11.64 -31.73
N VAL A 59 -7.76 -12.78 -32.39
CA VAL A 59 -7.30 -13.00 -33.77
C VAL A 59 -8.47 -13.51 -34.58
N LEU A 60 -8.67 -12.94 -35.76
CA LEU A 60 -9.76 -13.33 -36.67
C LEU A 60 -9.74 -14.85 -36.95
N GLY A 61 -10.86 -15.50 -36.73
CA GLY A 61 -11.01 -16.95 -36.95
C GLY A 61 -10.54 -17.81 -35.76
N LEU A 62 -10.03 -17.23 -34.67
CA LEU A 62 -9.67 -17.94 -33.44
C LEU A 62 -10.51 -17.46 -32.26
N PRO A 63 -10.77 -18.33 -31.27
CA PRO A 63 -11.35 -17.87 -30.00
C PRO A 63 -10.37 -16.91 -29.28
N PRO A 64 -10.87 -15.94 -28.50
CA PRO A 64 -10.02 -15.09 -27.68
C PRO A 64 -9.15 -15.92 -26.72
N VAL A 65 -7.88 -15.54 -26.59
CA VAL A 65 -6.91 -16.19 -25.71
C VAL A 65 -6.52 -15.23 -24.59
N VAL A 66 -6.57 -15.73 -23.34
CA VAL A 66 -6.05 -15.03 -22.16
C VAL A 66 -5.16 -15.99 -21.40
N LEU A 67 -3.90 -15.62 -21.13
CA LEU A 67 -2.94 -16.46 -20.43
C LEU A 67 -2.31 -15.70 -19.25
N ALA A 68 -2.12 -16.39 -18.14
CA ALA A 68 -1.57 -15.86 -16.90
C ALA A 68 -2.23 -14.53 -16.49
N ASP A 69 -3.52 -14.62 -16.19
CA ASP A 69 -4.33 -13.50 -15.71
C ASP A 69 -4.49 -13.61 -14.19
N ALA A 70 -3.96 -12.66 -13.45
CA ALA A 70 -4.08 -12.59 -12.00
C ALA A 70 -5.53 -12.34 -11.54
N GLY A 71 -6.39 -11.85 -12.43
CA GLY A 71 -7.75 -11.43 -12.08
C GLY A 71 -7.81 -10.02 -11.51
N SER A 72 -9.01 -9.58 -11.17
CA SER A 72 -9.24 -8.24 -10.63
C SER A 72 -8.91 -8.18 -9.15
N LEU A 73 -8.18 -7.16 -8.71
CA LEU A 73 -7.92 -6.88 -7.31
C LEU A 73 -9.23 -6.47 -6.61
N PRO A 74 -9.58 -7.04 -5.45
CA PRO A 74 -10.73 -6.60 -4.67
C PRO A 74 -10.59 -5.14 -4.21
N PRO A 75 -11.69 -4.37 -4.12
CA PRO A 75 -11.65 -2.99 -3.60
C PRO A 75 -11.09 -2.86 -2.19
N SER A 76 -11.18 -3.91 -1.38
CA SER A 76 -10.56 -3.98 -0.04
C SER A 76 -9.04 -4.21 -0.06
N GLY A 77 -8.45 -4.40 -1.23
CA GLY A 77 -7.04 -4.75 -1.37
C GLY A 77 -6.78 -6.26 -1.25
N GLY A 78 -5.53 -6.62 -0.97
CA GLY A 78 -5.04 -7.98 -0.97
C GLY A 78 -4.08 -8.23 -2.12
N SER A 79 -3.93 -9.48 -2.53
CA SER A 79 -3.06 -9.88 -3.64
C SER A 79 -3.73 -10.93 -4.52
N GLN A 80 -3.45 -10.87 -5.82
CA GLN A 80 -3.83 -11.86 -6.82
C GLN A 80 -2.62 -12.20 -7.68
N GLU A 81 -2.50 -13.44 -8.11
CA GLU A 81 -1.35 -13.94 -8.86
C GLU A 81 -1.76 -15.01 -9.86
N ALA A 82 -1.06 -15.07 -11.00
CA ALA A 82 -1.13 -16.17 -11.95
C ALA A 82 0.22 -16.39 -12.61
N SER A 83 0.62 -17.65 -12.77
CA SER A 83 1.90 -18.01 -13.38
C SER A 83 1.76 -19.25 -14.26
N LEU A 84 2.50 -19.27 -15.37
CA LEU A 84 2.65 -20.41 -16.26
C LEU A 84 4.13 -20.59 -16.57
N LEU A 85 4.62 -21.83 -16.55
CA LEU A 85 6.01 -22.13 -16.89
C LEU A 85 6.28 -21.92 -18.38
N ASN A 86 5.33 -22.34 -19.22
CA ASN A 86 5.38 -22.15 -20.65
C ASN A 86 3.95 -22.03 -21.21
N ALA A 87 3.84 -21.42 -22.39
CA ALA A 87 2.62 -21.31 -23.14
C ALA A 87 2.88 -21.52 -24.63
N SER A 88 1.94 -22.17 -25.31
CA SER A 88 2.01 -22.35 -26.76
C SER A 88 0.60 -22.31 -27.35
N VAL A 89 0.44 -21.47 -28.37
CA VAL A 89 -0.72 -21.45 -29.26
C VAL A 89 -0.22 -21.81 -30.65
N PRO A 90 -0.54 -23.00 -31.19
CA PRO A 90 0.03 -23.50 -32.42
C PRO A 90 -0.04 -22.49 -33.59
N GLY A 91 1.11 -22.19 -34.20
CA GLY A 91 1.23 -21.24 -35.31
C GLY A 91 1.06 -19.76 -34.95
N VAL A 92 0.83 -19.43 -33.67
CA VAL A 92 0.61 -18.05 -33.21
C VAL A 92 1.63 -17.62 -32.16
N LEU A 93 1.85 -18.42 -31.12
CA LEU A 93 2.64 -17.97 -29.96
C LEU A 93 3.39 -19.13 -29.30
N THR A 94 4.63 -18.84 -28.92
CA THR A 94 5.34 -19.58 -27.86
C THR A 94 5.92 -18.57 -26.85
N ALA A 95 5.89 -18.91 -25.59
CA ALA A 95 6.41 -18.07 -24.51
C ALA A 95 6.82 -18.91 -23.30
N GLU A 96 7.76 -18.43 -22.51
CA GLU A 96 8.25 -19.09 -21.30
C GLU A 96 8.14 -18.13 -20.09
N VAL A 97 7.99 -18.70 -18.90
CA VAL A 97 7.94 -18.00 -17.61
C VAL A 97 7.01 -16.78 -17.64
N LEU A 98 5.71 -17.07 -17.75
CA LEU A 98 4.67 -16.06 -17.66
C LEU A 98 4.31 -15.83 -16.19
N HIS A 99 4.34 -14.58 -15.75
CA HIS A 99 3.98 -14.20 -14.38
C HIS A 99 3.16 -12.91 -14.37
N ALA A 100 2.07 -12.91 -13.62
CA ALA A 100 1.21 -11.76 -13.40
C ALA A 100 0.87 -11.64 -11.91
N SER A 101 0.96 -10.45 -11.35
CA SER A 101 0.59 -10.18 -9.97
C SER A 101 -0.04 -8.80 -9.82
N THR A 102 -0.98 -8.67 -8.88
CA THR A 102 -1.56 -7.39 -8.48
C THR A 102 -1.74 -7.36 -6.96
N VAL A 103 -1.38 -6.24 -6.34
CA VAL A 103 -1.36 -6.08 -4.88
C VAL A 103 -1.91 -4.71 -4.51
N GLY A 104 -2.89 -4.68 -3.60
CA GLY A 104 -3.41 -3.46 -2.97
C GLY A 104 -3.18 -3.51 -1.47
N GLN A 105 -2.31 -2.63 -0.97
CA GLN A 105 -1.98 -2.58 0.45
C GLN A 105 -1.53 -1.18 0.88
N GLY A 106 -1.99 -0.74 2.06
CA GLY A 106 -1.61 0.54 2.64
C GLY A 106 -2.07 1.71 1.77
N ASN A 107 -1.15 2.47 1.25
CA ASN A 107 -1.41 3.61 0.38
C ASN A 107 -1.10 3.34 -1.10
N ALA A 108 -1.00 2.07 -1.52
CA ALA A 108 -0.58 1.74 -2.87
C ALA A 108 -1.35 0.56 -3.49
N SER A 109 -1.66 0.68 -4.78
CA SER A 109 -2.01 -0.42 -5.68
C SER A 109 -0.87 -0.62 -6.67
N ARG A 110 -0.44 -1.86 -6.88
CA ARG A 110 0.65 -2.22 -7.79
C ARG A 110 0.30 -3.45 -8.58
N SER A 111 0.63 -3.43 -9.86
CA SER A 111 0.45 -4.58 -10.76
C SER A 111 1.68 -4.77 -11.62
N GLU A 112 2.01 -6.01 -11.89
CA GLU A 112 3.13 -6.41 -12.74
C GLU A 112 2.73 -7.61 -13.60
N ALA A 113 3.10 -7.58 -14.88
CA ALA A 113 3.01 -8.71 -15.79
C ALA A 113 4.34 -8.86 -16.53
N SER A 114 4.85 -10.09 -16.64
CA SER A 114 6.09 -10.38 -17.34
C SER A 114 6.05 -11.69 -18.12
N VAL A 115 6.79 -11.75 -19.22
CA VAL A 115 7.01 -12.95 -20.03
C VAL A 115 8.43 -12.96 -20.58
N ALA A 116 9.05 -14.13 -20.55
CA ALA A 116 10.36 -14.38 -21.18
C ALA A 116 10.19 -15.16 -22.48
N GLU A 117 11.23 -15.07 -23.34
CA GLU A 117 11.38 -15.85 -24.59
C GLU A 117 10.09 -15.89 -25.42
N LEU A 118 9.50 -14.69 -25.67
CA LEU A 118 8.32 -14.57 -26.51
C LEU A 118 8.67 -14.75 -27.99
N SER A 119 7.91 -15.60 -28.67
CA SER A 119 7.80 -15.62 -30.14
C SER A 119 6.33 -15.56 -30.54
N LEU A 120 5.94 -14.52 -31.26
CA LEU A 120 4.57 -14.27 -31.69
C LEU A 120 4.54 -14.13 -33.21
N THR A 121 3.64 -14.88 -33.86
CA THR A 121 3.36 -14.76 -35.29
C THR A 121 1.91 -14.37 -35.48
N VAL A 122 1.65 -13.21 -36.07
CA VAL A 122 0.29 -12.71 -36.29
C VAL A 122 0.20 -11.95 -37.59
N ALA A 123 -0.79 -12.33 -38.41
CA ALA A 123 -1.05 -11.72 -39.72
C ALA A 123 0.22 -11.61 -40.60
N GLY A 124 1.07 -12.63 -40.61
CA GLY A 124 2.31 -12.67 -41.37
C GLY A 124 3.47 -11.86 -40.76
N ASN A 125 3.28 -11.22 -39.63
CA ASN A 125 4.36 -10.55 -38.90
C ASN A 125 4.90 -11.46 -37.80
N THR A 126 6.23 -11.44 -37.65
CA THR A 126 6.93 -12.14 -36.55
C THR A 126 7.47 -11.13 -35.55
N ILE A 127 7.19 -11.35 -34.27
CA ILE A 127 7.65 -10.52 -33.18
C ILE A 127 8.30 -11.42 -32.15
N ALA A 128 9.52 -11.13 -31.73
CA ALA A 128 10.22 -11.86 -30.70
C ALA A 128 10.83 -10.91 -29.67
N ALA A 129 10.88 -11.36 -28.41
CA ALA A 129 11.49 -10.61 -27.33
C ALA A 129 12.06 -11.59 -26.28
N GLY A 130 13.22 -11.24 -25.70
CA GLY A 130 13.81 -12.01 -24.60
C GLY A 130 13.08 -11.77 -23.26
N LEU A 131 12.61 -10.54 -23.03
CA LEU A 131 11.77 -10.18 -21.88
C LEU A 131 10.79 -9.08 -22.28
N LEU A 132 9.55 -9.20 -21.85
CA LEU A 132 8.55 -8.14 -21.82
C LEU A 132 7.97 -8.05 -20.42
N GLN A 133 8.14 -6.91 -19.75
CA GLN A 133 7.58 -6.65 -18.43
C GLN A 133 6.86 -5.31 -18.43
N ALA A 134 5.66 -5.27 -17.86
CA ALA A 134 4.91 -4.06 -17.58
C ALA A 134 4.70 -3.92 -16.08
N ARG A 135 4.84 -2.70 -15.57
CA ARG A 135 4.55 -2.35 -14.18
C ARG A 135 3.67 -1.12 -14.14
N ALA A 136 2.65 -1.18 -13.30
CA ALA A 136 1.77 -0.08 -12.98
C ALA A 136 1.72 0.12 -11.47
N ALA A 137 1.77 1.37 -11.02
CA ALA A 137 1.67 1.71 -9.60
C ALA A 137 0.80 2.95 -9.42
N ALA A 138 -0.13 2.89 -8.48
CA ALA A 138 -0.96 3.99 -8.04
C ALA A 138 -0.78 4.18 -6.54
N VAL A 139 -0.55 5.41 -6.08
CA VAL A 139 -0.16 5.71 -4.70
C VAL A 139 -0.92 6.92 -4.19
N CYS A 140 -1.42 6.83 -2.96
CA CYS A 140 -1.99 7.96 -2.23
C CYS A 140 -0.89 8.77 -1.53
N ARG A 141 -0.78 10.06 -1.86
CA ARG A 141 0.12 11.01 -1.21
C ARG A 141 -0.55 12.36 -1.06
N ASP A 142 -0.36 13.00 0.08
CA ASP A 142 -0.80 14.38 0.34
C ASP A 142 -2.28 14.64 0.00
N GLY A 143 -3.16 13.67 0.26
CA GLY A 143 -4.60 13.76 -0.01
C GLY A 143 -5.00 13.53 -1.45
N GLY A 144 -4.06 13.17 -2.33
CA GLY A 144 -4.29 12.88 -3.74
C GLY A 144 -3.77 11.52 -4.18
N ALA A 145 -4.28 11.05 -5.31
CA ALA A 145 -3.77 9.90 -6.01
C ALA A 145 -2.74 10.30 -7.06
N THR A 146 -1.69 9.52 -7.22
CA THR A 146 -0.74 9.63 -8.33
C THR A 146 -0.49 8.25 -8.90
N ALA A 147 -0.38 8.15 -10.22
CA ALA A 147 -0.07 6.90 -10.89
C ALA A 147 1.20 7.02 -11.74
N SER A 148 1.92 5.92 -11.87
CA SER A 148 3.12 5.81 -12.69
C SER A 148 3.22 4.43 -13.31
N GLY A 149 3.83 4.34 -14.50
CA GLY A 149 4.00 3.10 -15.21
C GLY A 149 5.35 3.02 -15.92
N THR A 150 5.87 1.81 -16.04
CA THR A 150 7.11 1.50 -16.77
C THR A 150 7.00 0.18 -17.49
N SER A 151 7.78 0.00 -18.55
CA SER A 151 8.02 -1.31 -19.14
C SER A 151 9.52 -1.59 -19.29
N ASP A 152 9.92 -2.84 -19.06
CA ASP A 152 11.25 -3.34 -19.35
C ASP A 152 11.17 -4.34 -20.50
N ILE A 153 11.93 -4.08 -21.57
CA ILE A 153 11.87 -4.85 -22.80
C ILE A 153 13.30 -5.13 -23.27
N THR A 154 13.61 -6.40 -23.50
CA THR A 154 14.94 -6.81 -24.01
C THR A 154 14.82 -7.60 -25.30
N ALA A 155 15.81 -7.45 -26.17
CA ALA A 155 15.96 -8.20 -27.41
C ALA A 155 14.70 -8.21 -28.31
N LEU A 156 13.98 -7.07 -28.37
CA LEU A 156 12.81 -6.96 -29.24
C LEU A 156 13.21 -6.95 -30.70
N SER A 157 12.56 -7.82 -31.45
CA SER A 157 12.65 -7.80 -32.93
C SER A 157 11.27 -7.87 -33.56
N VAL A 158 11.11 -7.21 -34.70
CA VAL A 158 9.88 -7.22 -35.51
C VAL A 158 10.28 -7.55 -36.95
N ASN A 159 9.71 -8.62 -37.48
CA ASN A 159 10.04 -9.13 -38.83
C ASN A 159 11.55 -9.32 -39.05
N GLY A 160 12.26 -9.81 -38.00
CA GLY A 160 13.71 -10.04 -38.02
C GLY A 160 14.56 -8.79 -37.86
N GLN A 161 13.98 -7.60 -37.73
CA GLN A 161 14.70 -6.36 -37.45
C GLN A 161 14.70 -6.07 -35.95
N THR A 162 15.88 -5.83 -35.36
CA THR A 162 16.02 -5.38 -33.98
C THR A 162 15.42 -3.99 -33.80
N ILE A 163 14.63 -3.82 -32.79
CA ILE A 163 13.97 -2.55 -32.45
C ILE A 163 14.69 -1.89 -31.27
N GLU A 164 15.13 -0.65 -31.46
CA GLU A 164 15.63 0.17 -30.35
C GLU A 164 14.47 0.65 -29.47
N ILE A 165 14.59 0.40 -28.19
CA ILE A 165 13.60 0.81 -27.18
C ILE A 165 13.96 2.22 -26.69
N SER A 166 13.11 3.20 -27.00
CA SER A 166 13.32 4.61 -26.62
C SER A 166 13.12 4.87 -25.12
N GLY A 167 12.44 3.96 -24.41
CA GLY A 167 12.03 4.15 -23.01
C GLY A 167 10.86 5.13 -22.82
N THR A 168 10.46 5.86 -23.86
CA THR A 168 9.31 6.78 -23.78
C THR A 168 8.00 6.03 -23.94
N PRO A 169 6.91 6.48 -23.29
CA PRO A 169 5.59 5.89 -23.50
C PRO A 169 5.11 5.98 -24.97
N ASN A 170 4.37 4.97 -25.39
CA ASN A 170 3.66 4.91 -26.67
C ASN A 170 4.56 4.95 -27.92
N GLN A 171 5.81 4.42 -27.83
CA GLN A 171 6.66 4.26 -29.00
C GLN A 171 5.96 3.35 -30.03
N THR A 172 5.87 3.80 -31.28
CA THR A 172 5.18 3.08 -32.35
C THR A 172 6.15 2.57 -33.40
N VAL A 173 6.03 1.28 -33.76
CA VAL A 173 6.74 0.64 -34.87
C VAL A 173 5.70 0.26 -35.93
N PRO A 174 5.81 0.79 -37.16
CA PRO A 174 4.87 0.45 -38.22
C PRO A 174 5.05 -1.00 -38.71
N LEU A 175 3.93 -1.66 -39.01
CA LEU A 175 3.89 -2.93 -39.72
C LEU A 175 3.42 -2.70 -41.17
N PRO A 176 3.60 -3.66 -42.09
CA PRO A 176 3.02 -3.57 -43.44
C PRO A 176 1.51 -3.29 -43.43
N VAL A 177 0.80 -3.88 -42.45
CA VAL A 177 -0.59 -3.57 -42.13
C VAL A 177 -0.71 -3.46 -40.63
N GLY A 178 -0.93 -2.25 -40.09
CA GLY A 178 -1.08 -2.04 -38.65
C GLY A 178 0.19 -1.50 -37.99
N LYS A 179 0.35 -1.79 -36.70
CA LYS A 179 1.44 -1.26 -35.88
C LYS A 179 1.72 -2.09 -34.63
N VAL A 180 2.90 -1.93 -34.08
CA VAL A 180 3.25 -2.34 -32.72
C VAL A 180 3.42 -1.07 -31.89
N ILE A 181 2.80 -1.03 -30.70
CA ILE A 181 3.00 0.01 -29.71
C ILE A 181 3.81 -0.59 -28.56
N ILE A 182 4.89 0.06 -28.21
CA ILE A 182 5.82 -0.33 -27.15
C ILE A 182 5.61 0.60 -25.96
N ASN A 183 5.57 0.07 -24.75
CA ASN A 183 5.32 0.83 -23.53
C ASN A 183 4.05 1.68 -23.65
N GLU A 184 2.95 1.05 -24.09
CA GLU A 184 1.68 1.76 -24.22
C GLU A 184 1.17 2.12 -22.84
N GLN A 185 0.92 3.39 -22.60
CA GLN A 185 0.42 3.90 -21.33
C GLN A 185 -0.91 4.64 -21.54
N LYS A 186 -1.90 4.27 -20.74
CA LYS A 186 -3.24 4.88 -20.73
C LYS A 186 -3.63 5.22 -19.30
N SER A 187 -4.22 6.38 -19.08
CA SER A 187 -4.71 6.85 -17.78
C SER A 187 -6.08 7.51 -17.98
N THR A 188 -7.01 7.24 -17.07
CA THR A 188 -8.33 7.87 -17.04
C THR A 188 -8.44 8.91 -15.91
N GLY A 189 -7.44 8.98 -15.03
CA GLY A 189 -7.39 9.90 -13.89
C GLY A 189 -6.06 9.87 -13.16
N ALA A 190 -5.88 10.74 -12.19
CA ALA A 190 -4.61 10.90 -11.47
C ALA A 190 -4.13 9.62 -10.74
N GLY A 191 -5.07 8.78 -10.27
CA GLY A 191 -4.78 7.53 -9.57
C GLY A 191 -4.84 6.28 -10.43
N ASP A 192 -5.03 6.41 -11.75
CA ASP A 192 -5.26 5.29 -12.66
C ASP A 192 -4.19 5.23 -13.74
N ILE A 193 -3.66 4.05 -13.99
CA ILE A 193 -2.75 3.79 -15.12
C ILE A 193 -2.82 2.34 -15.58
N THR A 194 -2.84 2.17 -16.89
CA THR A 194 -2.61 0.88 -17.55
C THR A 194 -1.34 0.97 -18.37
N VAL A 195 -0.47 -0.02 -18.23
CA VAL A 195 0.77 -0.17 -19.00
C VAL A 195 0.73 -1.49 -19.75
N ASN A 196 0.88 -1.44 -21.07
CA ASN A 196 1.09 -2.61 -21.90
C ASN A 196 2.54 -2.57 -22.42
N ALA A 197 3.34 -3.58 -22.11
CA ALA A 197 4.72 -3.62 -22.59
C ALA A 197 4.75 -3.68 -24.11
N LEU A 198 3.85 -4.47 -24.70
CA LEU A 198 3.70 -4.58 -26.15
C LEU A 198 2.22 -4.67 -26.54
N HIS A 199 1.81 -3.91 -27.55
CA HIS A 199 0.47 -3.98 -28.12
C HIS A 199 0.55 -4.04 -29.64
N VAL A 200 0.15 -5.16 -30.22
CA VAL A 200 0.15 -5.40 -31.68
C VAL A 200 -1.26 -5.23 -32.21
N ILE A 201 -1.42 -4.30 -33.15
CA ILE A 201 -2.71 -3.98 -33.77
C ILE A 201 -2.62 -4.19 -35.27
N VAL A 202 -3.38 -5.15 -35.78
CA VAL A 202 -3.62 -5.36 -37.23
C VAL A 202 -5.11 -5.18 -37.48
N PRO A 203 -5.53 -4.03 -38.03
CA PRO A 203 -6.94 -3.67 -38.13
C PRO A 203 -7.80 -4.75 -38.80
N GLY A 204 -8.88 -5.18 -38.13
CA GLY A 204 -9.79 -6.20 -38.57
C GLY A 204 -9.25 -7.63 -38.55
N VAL A 205 -8.02 -7.85 -38.15
CA VAL A 205 -7.36 -9.17 -38.14
C VAL A 205 -6.89 -9.58 -36.77
N ALA A 206 -6.17 -8.70 -36.04
CA ALA A 206 -5.63 -9.06 -34.74
C ALA A 206 -5.46 -7.86 -33.81
N ASP A 207 -5.72 -8.10 -32.54
CA ASP A 207 -5.42 -7.23 -31.40
C ASP A 207 -4.77 -8.10 -30.33
N VAL A 208 -3.46 -7.86 -30.06
CA VAL A 208 -2.67 -8.69 -29.14
C VAL A 208 -1.91 -7.81 -28.17
N ILE A 209 -2.21 -7.96 -26.89
CA ILE A 209 -1.51 -7.28 -25.80
C ILE A 209 -0.65 -8.30 -25.06
N VAL A 210 0.62 -7.95 -24.89
CA VAL A 210 1.58 -8.77 -24.13
C VAL A 210 2.10 -7.96 -22.95
N SER A 211 2.02 -8.55 -21.76
CA SER A 211 2.35 -7.97 -20.47
C SER A 211 1.60 -6.66 -20.22
N SER A 212 0.38 -6.81 -19.72
CA SER A 212 -0.51 -5.71 -19.31
C SER A 212 -0.57 -5.62 -17.78
N ALA A 213 -0.34 -4.43 -17.25
CA ALA A 213 -0.46 -4.11 -15.83
C ALA A 213 -1.38 -2.89 -15.64
N HIS A 214 -2.39 -2.99 -14.82
CA HIS A 214 -3.30 -1.92 -14.45
C HIS A 214 -3.25 -1.71 -12.95
N ALA A 215 -3.14 -0.47 -12.49
CA ALA A 215 -3.25 -0.07 -11.10
C ALA A 215 -4.11 1.20 -11.00
N ASP A 216 -5.04 1.18 -10.05
CA ASP A 216 -5.87 2.32 -9.71
C ASP A 216 -6.10 2.37 -8.20
N ILE A 217 -6.24 3.57 -7.66
CA ILE A 217 -6.42 3.81 -6.23
C ILE A 217 -7.32 5.02 -5.99
N THR A 218 -8.28 4.86 -5.10
CA THR A 218 -9.03 5.99 -4.56
C THR A 218 -8.45 6.34 -3.20
N CYS A 219 -8.12 7.62 -3.01
CA CYS A 219 -7.52 8.13 -1.80
C CYS A 219 -8.55 8.82 -0.93
N GLN A 220 -8.49 8.60 0.38
CA GLN A 220 -9.17 9.50 1.29
C GLN A 220 -8.52 10.89 1.21
N PRO A 221 -9.30 11.97 1.19
CA PRO A 221 -8.75 13.28 1.44
C PRO A 221 -7.95 13.26 2.74
N ALA A 222 -6.78 13.89 2.78
CA ALA A 222 -6.07 14.07 4.04
C ALA A 222 -7.07 14.66 5.06
N PRO A 223 -7.07 14.22 6.33
CA PRO A 223 -7.84 14.88 7.36
C PRO A 223 -7.63 16.38 7.25
N ALA A 224 -8.71 17.17 7.30
CA ALA A 224 -8.59 18.62 7.21
C ALA A 224 -7.50 19.09 8.20
N PRO A 225 -6.55 19.94 7.78
CA PRO A 225 -5.57 20.47 8.71
C PRO A 225 -6.33 21.11 9.88
N PRO A 226 -5.82 21.00 11.12
CA PRO A 226 -6.41 21.67 12.26
C PRO A 226 -6.59 23.18 11.93
N PRO A 227 -7.63 23.84 12.46
CA PRO A 227 -7.90 25.24 12.18
C PRO A 227 -6.62 26.07 12.28
N PRO A 228 -6.39 27.04 11.37
CA PRO A 228 -5.20 27.88 11.41
C PRO A 228 -5.07 28.57 12.78
N GLY A 229 -3.98 28.30 13.49
CA GLY A 229 -3.70 28.87 14.80
C GLY A 229 -3.45 27.86 15.92
N CYS A 230 -3.80 26.59 15.73
CA CYS A 230 -3.56 25.54 16.72
C CYS A 230 -2.44 24.61 16.28
N THR A 231 -1.20 24.91 16.64
CA THR A 231 -0.04 24.01 16.47
C THR A 231 0.13 23.03 17.64
N GLY A 232 -0.89 22.90 18.49
CA GLY A 232 -0.84 22.11 19.69
C GLY A 232 -1.39 20.70 19.55
N ALA A 233 -1.33 19.95 20.64
CA ALA A 233 -1.91 18.62 20.73
C ALA A 233 -3.44 18.73 20.91
N ASP A 234 -4.23 18.00 20.16
CA ASP A 234 -5.64 17.72 20.43
C ASP A 234 -5.82 16.20 20.42
N PHE A 235 -6.05 15.63 21.58
CA PHE A 235 -6.25 14.19 21.72
C PHE A 235 -7.16 13.88 22.92
N ALA A 236 -7.78 12.71 22.87
CA ALA A 236 -8.54 12.16 23.97
C ALA A 236 -7.76 11.02 24.62
N THR A 237 -7.90 10.89 25.94
CA THR A 237 -7.51 9.70 26.69
C THR A 237 -8.64 9.30 27.61
N GLY A 238 -8.76 8.02 27.88
CA GLY A 238 -9.76 7.56 28.83
C GLY A 238 -9.74 6.06 29.03
N GLY A 239 -10.42 5.64 30.08
CA GLY A 239 -10.64 4.25 30.38
C GLY A 239 -11.80 4.07 31.32
N GLY A 240 -12.45 2.94 31.20
CA GLY A 240 -13.63 2.69 32.00
C GLY A 240 -14.42 1.47 31.54
N TRP A 241 -15.70 1.50 31.80
CA TRP A 241 -16.59 0.44 31.35
C TRP A 241 -18.00 0.96 31.04
N ILE A 242 -18.61 0.26 30.09
CA ILE A 242 -20.01 0.45 29.69
C ILE A 242 -20.78 -0.86 29.80
N THR A 243 -22.11 -0.80 29.73
CA THR A 243 -23.01 -1.97 29.67
C THR A 243 -23.84 -2.01 28.39
N GLY A 244 -23.71 -1.02 27.52
CA GLY A 244 -24.42 -0.97 26.23
C GLY A 244 -23.78 -1.88 25.18
N THR A 245 -23.56 -3.14 25.50
CA THR A 245 -23.09 -4.19 24.60
C THR A 245 -24.25 -5.00 24.03
N PRO A 246 -24.07 -5.72 22.91
CA PRO A 246 -25.14 -6.58 22.38
C PRO A 246 -25.68 -7.62 23.35
N SER A 247 -24.88 -8.07 24.31
CA SER A 247 -25.27 -9.01 25.34
C SER A 247 -25.82 -8.36 26.62
N GLY A 248 -25.71 -7.02 26.75
CA GLY A 248 -25.96 -6.29 27.99
C GLY A 248 -24.89 -6.51 29.07
N ALA A 249 -23.86 -7.28 28.77
CA ALA A 249 -22.73 -7.49 29.67
C ALA A 249 -21.85 -6.25 29.78
N ARG A 250 -21.08 -6.18 30.86
CA ARG A 250 -20.08 -5.15 31.04
C ARG A 250 -18.96 -5.30 29.98
N ALA A 251 -18.54 -4.19 29.39
CA ALA A 251 -17.32 -4.14 28.61
C ALA A 251 -16.36 -3.08 29.16
N ASN A 252 -15.09 -3.43 29.25
CA ASN A 252 -14.03 -2.54 29.68
C ASN A 252 -13.31 -2.00 28.46
N PHE A 253 -12.88 -0.74 28.53
CA PHE A 253 -12.09 -0.11 27.46
C PHE A 253 -10.95 0.74 28.03
N GLY A 254 -9.93 0.90 27.21
CA GLY A 254 -8.89 1.92 27.33
C GLY A 254 -8.66 2.52 25.96
N VAL A 255 -8.75 3.84 25.84
CA VAL A 255 -8.61 4.56 24.59
C VAL A 255 -7.68 5.74 24.73
N ALA A 256 -6.81 5.91 23.76
CA ALA A 256 -6.08 7.13 23.51
C ALA A 256 -6.10 7.40 22.01
N GLY A 257 -6.31 8.64 21.60
CA GLY A 257 -6.26 8.95 20.18
C GLY A 257 -6.37 10.42 19.89
N GLY A 258 -5.65 10.85 18.85
CA GLY A 258 -5.66 12.21 18.41
C GLY A 258 -4.38 12.64 17.71
N LEU A 259 -4.18 13.96 17.71
CA LEU A 259 -3.00 14.60 17.16
C LEU A 259 -2.03 14.98 18.29
N LYS A 260 -0.80 14.50 18.21
CA LYS A 260 0.30 14.86 19.11
C LYS A 260 1.48 15.30 18.26
N GLN A 261 1.87 16.55 18.37
CA GLN A 261 2.89 17.17 17.52
C GLN A 261 2.59 17.05 16.00
N GLY A 262 1.31 17.15 15.63
CA GLY A 262 0.86 17.05 14.24
C GLY A 262 0.78 15.62 13.68
N LEU A 263 1.09 14.59 14.47
CA LEU A 263 1.01 13.19 14.06
C LEU A 263 -0.17 12.50 14.71
N LEU A 264 -0.82 11.61 13.97
CA LEU A 264 -1.81 10.69 14.52
C LEU A 264 -1.14 9.77 15.54
N TRP A 265 -1.75 9.69 16.71
CA TRP A 265 -1.22 8.93 17.84
C TRP A 265 -2.38 8.30 18.61
N GLY A 266 -2.14 7.12 19.17
CA GLY A 266 -3.06 6.50 20.09
C GLY A 266 -3.11 4.99 20.01
N HIS A 267 -4.03 4.42 20.80
CA HIS A 267 -4.32 2.99 20.86
C HIS A 267 -5.73 2.76 21.37
N LEU A 268 -6.25 1.55 21.16
CA LEU A 268 -7.50 1.06 21.71
C LEU A 268 -7.28 -0.31 22.33
N THR A 269 -7.83 -0.52 23.53
CA THR A 269 -8.07 -1.84 24.10
C THR A 269 -9.53 -1.93 24.50
N TYR A 270 -10.19 -3.07 24.19
CA TYR A 270 -11.58 -3.26 24.53
C TYR A 270 -11.85 -4.75 24.78
N ILE A 271 -12.60 -5.06 25.83
CA ILE A 271 -13.02 -6.42 26.17
C ILE A 271 -14.49 -6.40 26.57
N ASP A 272 -15.34 -7.04 25.79
CA ASP A 272 -16.71 -7.35 26.17
C ASP A 272 -16.72 -8.68 26.92
N HIS A 273 -17.24 -8.66 28.15
CA HIS A 273 -17.30 -9.84 29.03
C HIS A 273 -18.56 -10.71 28.81
N GLY A 274 -19.36 -10.39 27.79
CA GLY A 274 -20.51 -11.20 27.41
C GLY A 274 -20.14 -12.50 26.69
N PRO A 275 -21.08 -13.43 26.56
CA PRO A 275 -20.88 -14.62 25.72
C PRO A 275 -20.54 -14.20 24.29
N SER A 276 -19.44 -14.67 23.74
CA SER A 276 -18.93 -14.28 22.41
C SER A 276 -18.53 -12.80 22.25
N GLY A 277 -18.33 -12.08 23.35
CA GLY A 277 -17.86 -10.71 23.34
C GLY A 277 -16.44 -10.61 22.78
N PRO A 278 -16.13 -9.60 21.94
CA PRO A 278 -14.81 -9.48 21.34
C PRO A 278 -13.77 -8.97 22.34
N ARG A 279 -12.52 -9.40 22.09
CA ARG A 279 -11.31 -8.79 22.62
C ARG A 279 -10.65 -8.01 21.49
N VAL A 280 -10.50 -6.70 21.65
CA VAL A 280 -10.00 -5.80 20.61
C VAL A 280 -8.69 -5.17 21.07
N LYS A 281 -7.69 -5.23 20.21
CA LYS A 281 -6.42 -4.55 20.39
C LYS A 281 -6.18 -3.65 19.17
N GLY A 282 -6.27 -2.33 19.35
CA GLY A 282 -5.92 -1.35 18.32
C GLY A 282 -4.44 -1.46 17.97
N THR A 283 -4.14 -1.50 16.69
CA THR A 283 -2.79 -1.60 16.15
C THR A 283 -2.27 -0.28 15.59
N GLY A 284 -3.15 0.72 15.42
CA GLY A 284 -2.78 2.06 15.02
C GLY A 284 -4.00 2.96 14.89
N VAL A 285 -3.79 4.29 14.96
CA VAL A 285 -4.80 5.32 14.67
C VAL A 285 -4.62 5.79 13.24
N THR A 286 -5.69 5.80 12.47
CA THR A 286 -5.69 6.12 11.04
C THR A 286 -6.41 7.43 10.72
N ALA A 287 -7.34 7.86 11.57
CA ALA A 287 -8.02 9.15 11.45
C ALA A 287 -8.43 9.70 12.81
N TYR A 288 -8.55 11.02 12.89
CA TYR A 288 -9.01 11.76 14.05
C TYR A 288 -9.82 12.96 13.62
N LYS A 289 -10.97 13.18 14.26
CA LYS A 289 -11.88 14.28 13.93
C LYS A 289 -12.47 14.90 15.20
N VAL A 290 -12.42 16.22 15.29
CA VAL A 290 -13.20 17.00 16.25
C VAL A 290 -14.65 17.02 15.80
N VAL A 291 -15.54 16.40 16.56
CA VAL A 291 -16.99 16.37 16.26
C VAL A 291 -17.65 17.65 16.80
N ASN A 292 -17.37 17.97 18.06
CA ASN A 292 -17.80 19.21 18.72
C ASN A 292 -16.86 19.53 19.91
N ALA A 293 -17.24 20.45 20.77
CA ALA A 293 -16.40 20.90 21.90
C ALA A 293 -16.00 19.76 22.85
N THR A 294 -16.87 18.77 23.05
CA THR A 294 -16.67 17.68 24.02
C THR A 294 -16.44 16.32 23.36
N THR A 295 -16.63 16.17 22.05
CA THR A 295 -16.65 14.87 21.37
C THR A 295 -15.54 14.74 20.34
N ARG A 296 -14.88 13.58 20.34
CA ARG A 296 -13.84 13.19 19.39
C ARG A 296 -14.16 11.87 18.73
N HIS A 297 -13.88 11.78 17.43
CA HIS A 297 -14.00 10.57 16.64
C HIS A 297 -12.60 10.10 16.25
N ILE A 298 -12.31 8.82 16.51
CA ILE A 298 -11.01 8.17 16.31
C ILE A 298 -11.24 6.92 15.48
N GLU A 299 -10.48 6.77 14.40
CA GLU A 299 -10.50 5.55 13.60
C GLU A 299 -9.13 4.86 13.65
N GLY A 300 -9.13 3.55 13.45
CA GLY A 300 -7.88 2.81 13.44
C GLY A 300 -8.00 1.37 12.95
N THR A 301 -6.85 0.71 12.92
CA THR A 301 -6.73 -0.72 12.64
C THR A 301 -6.68 -1.51 13.95
N ALA A 302 -7.17 -2.75 13.92
CA ALA A 302 -7.23 -3.59 15.10
C ALA A 302 -7.05 -5.08 14.82
N GLN A 303 -6.62 -5.79 15.87
CA GLN A 303 -6.83 -7.22 16.03
C GLN A 303 -8.12 -7.45 16.84
N VAL A 304 -8.91 -8.43 16.42
CA VAL A 304 -10.11 -8.88 17.12
C VAL A 304 -9.95 -10.37 17.40
N ASN A 305 -9.96 -10.76 18.68
CA ASN A 305 -9.73 -12.13 19.11
C ASN A 305 -8.43 -12.72 18.53
N ASP A 306 -7.35 -11.93 18.59
CA ASP A 306 -6.01 -12.24 18.07
C ASP A 306 -5.93 -12.43 16.54
N GLN A 307 -6.96 -12.03 15.79
CA GLN A 307 -6.96 -12.03 14.34
C GLN A 307 -6.79 -10.60 13.81
N ASP A 308 -5.91 -10.42 12.82
CA ASP A 308 -5.65 -9.16 12.13
C ASP A 308 -6.72 -8.84 11.07
N GLY A 309 -6.65 -7.62 10.51
CA GLY A 309 -7.44 -7.22 9.34
C GLY A 309 -8.74 -6.51 9.66
N PHE A 310 -8.95 -6.10 10.92
CA PHE A 310 -10.11 -5.31 11.31
C PHE A 310 -9.79 -3.82 11.41
N THR A 311 -10.84 -3.00 11.28
CA THR A 311 -10.81 -1.58 11.60
C THR A 311 -11.80 -1.28 12.71
N TYR A 312 -11.52 -0.19 13.43
CA TYR A 312 -12.42 0.32 14.45
C TYR A 312 -12.75 1.80 14.22
N GLN A 313 -13.93 2.19 14.66
CA GLN A 313 -14.33 3.57 14.86
C GLN A 313 -14.74 3.73 16.31
N VAL A 314 -14.18 4.72 16.98
CA VAL A 314 -14.49 5.07 18.37
C VAL A 314 -14.96 6.53 18.41
N GLU A 315 -16.05 6.77 19.10
CA GLU A 315 -16.47 8.11 19.50
C GLU A 315 -16.44 8.22 21.01
N VAL A 316 -15.77 9.25 21.51
CA VAL A 316 -15.64 9.55 22.94
C VAL A 316 -16.12 10.95 23.22
N ALA A 317 -16.87 11.14 24.32
CA ALA A 317 -17.26 12.46 24.78
C ALA A 317 -16.86 12.65 26.25
N ASP A 318 -16.17 13.75 26.51
CA ASP A 318 -15.85 14.28 27.84
C ASP A 318 -16.97 15.28 28.23
N ASN A 319 -17.87 14.84 29.06
CA ASN A 319 -19.03 15.64 29.51
C ASN A 319 -18.84 16.13 30.94
N GLY A 320 -17.58 16.21 31.39
CA GLY A 320 -17.15 16.80 32.65
C GLY A 320 -16.85 15.81 33.76
N GLU A 321 -16.07 16.31 34.72
CA GLU A 321 -15.62 15.51 35.85
C GLU A 321 -16.73 15.28 36.91
N PRO A 322 -16.85 14.08 37.49
CA PRO A 322 -15.90 12.97 37.52
C PRO A 322 -16.18 11.85 36.47
N GLY A 323 -16.46 12.16 35.22
CA GLY A 323 -16.60 11.22 34.12
C GLY A 323 -17.90 10.38 34.07
N ARG A 324 -18.86 10.62 35.00
CA ARG A 324 -20.11 9.85 35.06
C ARG A 324 -21.07 10.12 33.89
N ASN A 325 -20.89 11.24 33.21
CA ASN A 325 -21.69 11.63 32.05
C ASN A 325 -20.94 11.41 30.72
N ASP A 326 -19.70 10.93 30.79
CA ASP A 326 -18.91 10.64 29.62
C ASP A 326 -19.51 9.48 28.83
N THR A 327 -19.29 9.48 27.54
CA THR A 327 -19.81 8.43 26.67
C THR A 327 -18.69 7.80 25.83
N PHE A 328 -18.84 6.52 25.61
CA PHE A 328 -17.97 5.73 24.75
C PHE A 328 -18.81 4.94 23.74
N THR A 329 -18.41 5.01 22.47
CA THR A 329 -19.01 4.22 21.38
C THR A 329 -17.90 3.52 20.62
N LEU A 330 -18.09 2.26 20.28
CA LEU A 330 -17.19 1.46 19.44
C LEU A 330 -17.98 0.80 18.32
N SER A 331 -17.45 0.86 17.10
CA SER A 331 -17.92 0.06 15.96
C SER A 331 -16.72 -0.63 15.33
N LEU A 332 -16.87 -1.90 14.96
CA LEU A 332 -15.85 -2.72 14.29
C LEU A 332 -16.30 -3.07 12.87
N SER A 333 -15.36 -3.27 11.97
CA SER A 333 -15.62 -3.66 10.59
C SER A 333 -16.32 -5.00 10.41
N ASN A 334 -16.37 -5.85 11.44
CA ASN A 334 -17.12 -7.12 11.45
C ASN A 334 -18.60 -6.96 11.86
N GLY A 335 -19.09 -5.73 12.04
CA GLY A 335 -20.47 -5.44 12.42
C GLY A 335 -20.73 -5.39 13.92
N TYR A 336 -19.74 -5.64 14.79
CA TYR A 336 -19.90 -5.44 16.22
C TYR A 336 -20.02 -3.95 16.56
N SER A 337 -20.94 -3.60 17.45
CA SER A 337 -21.08 -2.23 17.97
C SER A 337 -21.48 -2.25 19.43
N ALA A 338 -20.93 -1.33 20.22
CA ALA A 338 -21.26 -1.11 21.62
C ALA A 338 -21.23 0.39 21.94
N SER A 339 -22.14 0.85 22.79
CA SER A 339 -22.19 2.27 23.18
C SER A 339 -22.81 2.44 24.55
N GLY A 340 -22.43 3.50 25.24
CA GLY A 340 -23.07 3.83 26.52
C GLY A 340 -22.39 4.97 27.27
N THR A 341 -23.12 5.46 28.27
CA THR A 341 -22.54 6.29 29.32
C THR A 341 -21.66 5.43 30.21
N LEU A 342 -20.56 5.98 30.68
CA LEU A 342 -19.63 5.25 31.54
C LEU A 342 -20.34 4.86 32.89
N GLY A 343 -20.28 3.56 33.19
CA GLY A 343 -20.67 3.06 34.50
C GLY A 343 -19.56 3.27 35.56
N GLY A 344 -18.36 3.60 35.11
CA GLY A 344 -17.20 4.00 35.89
C GLY A 344 -15.98 4.23 34.98
N GLY A 345 -15.09 5.10 35.42
CA GLY A 345 -13.95 5.56 34.62
C GLY A 345 -14.07 7.04 34.28
N ASN A 346 -13.24 7.47 33.32
CA ASN A 346 -13.20 8.86 32.86
C ASN A 346 -12.67 8.95 31.43
N ILE A 347 -13.17 9.89 30.68
CA ILE A 347 -12.62 10.33 29.40
C ILE A 347 -12.17 11.78 29.58
N GLN A 348 -10.97 12.12 29.09
CA GLN A 348 -10.43 13.45 29.19
C GLN A 348 -9.93 13.93 27.85
N LEU A 349 -10.32 15.14 27.47
CA LEU A 349 -9.82 15.84 26.32
C LEU A 349 -8.60 16.68 26.69
N HIS A 350 -7.54 16.58 25.90
CA HIS A 350 -6.31 17.34 26.06
C HIS A 350 -6.22 18.34 24.90
N LEU A 351 -6.57 19.58 25.21
CA LEU A 351 -6.64 20.67 24.23
C LEU A 351 -5.50 21.64 24.51
N SER A 352 -4.61 21.85 23.55
CA SER A 352 -3.54 22.86 23.70
C SER A 352 -3.96 24.27 23.26
N CYS A 353 -5.20 24.43 22.82
CA CYS A 353 -5.76 25.65 22.28
C CYS A 353 -6.94 26.19 23.11
N GLN A 354 -6.89 26.04 24.42
CA GLN A 354 -7.77 26.76 25.36
C GLN A 354 -7.02 27.87 26.06
#